data_dfc1fa193187f0fb2d8bc3a9b4642eaa
#
_entry.id   dfc1fa193187f0fb2d8bc3a9b4642eaa
#
_cell.length_a   1.000
_cell.length_b   1.000
_cell.length_c   1.000
_cell.angle_alpha   90.00
_cell.angle_beta   90.00
_cell.angle_gamma   90.00
#
_symmetry.space_group_name_H-M   'P 1'
#
loop_
_entity.id
_entity.type
_entity.pdbx_description
1 polymer ?
#
loop_
_entity_poly.entity_id
_entity_poly.type
_entity_poly.pdbx_seq_one_letter_code
_entity_poly.pdbx_strand_id
1 'polypeptide(L)'
;MAKTYETVIGLEVHVELATKTKIFCGCSTAFGGAPNTHTCPVCTGMPGSLPVLNKEVVNKAIAVGLATNCTITQNCKFDRKNYFYPDNPQNYQISQLYYPICRDGKVEIEVDGVKKYVRIHEIHMEEDAGKLVHDPYTDLSLIHI
;
A
#
# COMPACT_ATOMS: atom_id res chain seq x y z
N MET A 1 11.72 21.96 36.98
CA MET A 1 12.56 21.83 35.75
C MET A 1 11.68 22.03 34.56
N ALA A 2 12.04 22.90 33.61
CA ALA A 2 11.32 23.06 32.36
C ALA A 2 11.48 21.76 31.53
N LYS A 3 10.36 21.26 30.97
CA LYS A 3 10.40 20.11 30.05
C LYS A 3 11.01 20.58 28.73
N THR A 4 12.01 19.87 28.23
CA THR A 4 12.54 20.04 26.88
C THR A 4 11.83 19.06 25.96
N TYR A 5 11.44 19.53 24.75
CA TYR A 5 10.78 18.73 23.73
C TYR A 5 11.68 18.65 22.50
N GLU A 6 11.76 17.45 21.92
CA GLU A 6 12.38 17.22 20.62
C GLU A 6 11.29 16.95 19.60
N THR A 7 11.34 17.64 18.45
CA THR A 7 10.40 17.40 17.35
C THR A 7 10.88 16.25 16.50
N VAL A 8 10.05 15.19 16.40
CA VAL A 8 10.28 14.05 15.51
C VAL A 8 9.18 14.01 14.46
N ILE A 9 9.56 13.98 13.19
CA ILE A 9 8.62 13.96 12.05
C ILE A 9 8.87 12.68 11.27
N GLY A 10 7.82 11.85 11.12
CA GLY A 10 7.76 10.70 10.23
C GLY A 10 6.84 11.02 9.04
N LEU A 11 7.23 10.58 7.85
CA LEU A 11 6.40 10.66 6.65
C LEU A 11 6.04 9.25 6.20
N GLU A 12 4.79 9.08 5.80
CA GLU A 12 4.29 7.89 5.12
C GLU A 12 3.74 8.33 3.75
N VAL A 13 4.19 7.67 2.68
CA VAL A 13 3.82 8.00 1.31
C VAL A 13 3.25 6.76 0.64
N HIS A 14 2.02 6.87 0.11
CA HIS A 14 1.37 5.81 -0.65
C HIS A 14 1.50 6.07 -2.14
N VAL A 15 1.78 5.00 -2.90
CA VAL A 15 1.87 5.03 -4.36
C VAL A 15 1.01 3.93 -4.94
N GLU A 16 -0.02 4.30 -5.69
CA GLU A 16 -0.84 3.36 -6.45
C GLU A 16 -0.08 2.92 -7.71
N LEU A 17 0.07 1.60 -7.88
CA LEU A 17 0.82 1.05 -9.02
C LEU A 17 -0.09 0.84 -10.22
N ALA A 18 0.31 1.38 -11.38
CA ALA A 18 -0.39 1.18 -12.64
C ALA A 18 -0.16 -0.24 -13.18
N THR A 19 -0.92 -1.21 -12.69
CA THR A 19 -0.95 -2.59 -13.16
C THR A 19 -2.31 -2.90 -13.79
N LYS A 20 -2.39 -3.93 -14.63
CA LYS A 20 -3.65 -4.34 -15.28
C LYS A 20 -4.57 -5.12 -14.36
N THR A 21 -4.00 -5.75 -13.35
CA THR A 21 -4.72 -6.55 -12.35
C THR A 21 -4.32 -6.18 -10.94
N LYS A 22 -5.17 -6.46 -9.98
CA LYS A 22 -4.90 -6.27 -8.55
C LYS A 22 -3.68 -7.06 -8.10
N ILE A 23 -3.13 -6.71 -6.95
CA ILE A 23 -1.90 -7.31 -6.42
C ILE A 23 -2.02 -8.80 -6.15
N PHE A 24 -3.18 -9.29 -5.69
CA PHE A 24 -3.35 -10.69 -5.24
C PHE A 24 -4.38 -11.49 -6.02
N CYS A 25 -4.94 -10.94 -7.11
CA CYS A 25 -5.90 -11.66 -7.95
C CYS A 25 -5.88 -11.15 -9.39
N GLY A 26 -6.65 -11.80 -10.27
CA GLY A 26 -6.76 -11.44 -11.68
C GLY A 26 -7.80 -10.36 -12.00
N CYS A 27 -8.45 -9.76 -11.01
CA CYS A 27 -9.45 -8.72 -11.25
C CYS A 27 -8.83 -7.46 -11.80
N SER A 28 -9.57 -6.79 -12.68
CA SER A 28 -9.14 -5.55 -13.33
C SER A 28 -8.94 -4.42 -12.31
N THR A 29 -7.97 -3.56 -12.55
CA THR A 29 -7.76 -2.29 -11.86
C THR A 29 -8.30 -1.09 -12.63
N ALA A 30 -9.03 -1.32 -13.73
CA ALA A 30 -9.59 -0.24 -14.53
C ALA A 30 -10.59 0.58 -13.73
N PHE A 31 -10.40 1.91 -13.74
CA PHE A 31 -11.31 2.84 -13.08
C PHE A 31 -12.65 2.95 -13.83
N GLY A 32 -13.73 3.22 -13.10
CA GLY A 32 -15.06 3.49 -13.69
C GLY A 32 -15.87 2.25 -14.08
N GLY A 33 -15.48 1.06 -13.63
CA GLY A 33 -16.32 -0.13 -13.76
C GLY A 33 -17.61 -0.01 -12.94
N ALA A 34 -18.67 -0.76 -13.32
CA ALA A 34 -19.87 -0.83 -12.51
C ALA A 34 -19.55 -1.44 -11.12
N PRO A 35 -20.27 -1.05 -10.06
CA PRO A 35 -20.02 -1.57 -8.72
C PRO A 35 -20.00 -3.09 -8.68
N ASN A 36 -19.05 -3.66 -7.94
CA ASN A 36 -18.87 -5.11 -7.72
C ASN A 36 -18.62 -5.94 -8.98
N THR A 37 -18.19 -5.34 -10.09
CA THR A 37 -17.84 -6.09 -11.32
C THR A 37 -16.38 -6.50 -11.39
N HIS A 38 -15.50 -5.81 -10.66
CA HIS A 38 -14.06 -6.12 -10.59
C HIS A 38 -13.71 -6.86 -9.30
N THR A 39 -14.53 -7.87 -8.93
CA THR A 39 -14.37 -8.64 -7.71
C THR A 39 -14.32 -10.14 -7.98
N CYS A 40 -13.68 -10.88 -7.08
CA CYS A 40 -13.63 -12.33 -7.10
C CYS A 40 -13.52 -12.87 -5.66
N PRO A 41 -13.64 -14.19 -5.45
CA PRO A 41 -13.52 -14.77 -4.11
C PRO A 41 -12.24 -14.40 -3.35
N VAL A 42 -11.13 -14.11 -4.06
CA VAL A 42 -9.86 -13.73 -3.43
C VAL A 42 -9.95 -12.33 -2.83
N CYS A 43 -10.27 -11.31 -3.64
CA CYS A 43 -10.30 -9.92 -3.16
C CYS A 43 -11.51 -9.60 -2.27
N THR A 44 -12.51 -10.48 -2.19
CA THR A 44 -13.60 -10.40 -1.21
C THR A 44 -13.35 -11.25 0.04
N GLY A 45 -12.21 -11.94 0.12
CA GLY A 45 -11.82 -12.70 1.30
C GLY A 45 -12.67 -13.92 1.60
N MET A 46 -13.23 -14.56 0.57
CA MET A 46 -14.08 -15.74 0.76
C MET A 46 -13.29 -16.92 1.34
N PRO A 47 -13.94 -17.75 2.21
CA PRO A 47 -13.29 -18.91 2.81
C PRO A 47 -12.71 -19.85 1.76
N GLY A 48 -11.46 -20.29 1.98
CA GLY A 48 -10.75 -21.21 1.10
C GLY A 48 -10.06 -20.55 -0.11
N SER A 49 -10.26 -19.26 -0.36
CA SER A 49 -9.53 -18.54 -1.39
C SER A 49 -8.11 -18.17 -0.92
N LEU A 50 -7.15 -18.24 -1.84
CA LEU A 50 -5.76 -17.90 -1.57
C LEU A 50 -5.28 -16.81 -2.54
N PRO A 51 -4.56 -15.80 -2.05
CA PRO A 51 -3.98 -14.75 -2.90
C PRO A 51 -2.88 -15.30 -3.80
N VAL A 52 -2.77 -14.73 -5.02
CA VAL A 52 -1.69 -15.01 -5.97
C VAL A 52 -1.02 -13.70 -6.32
N LEU A 53 0.26 -13.56 -5.96
CA LEU A 53 1.00 -12.32 -6.11
C LEU A 53 1.23 -11.95 -7.59
N ASN A 54 0.88 -10.72 -7.94
CA ASN A 54 1.14 -10.14 -9.24
C ASN A 54 2.64 -9.81 -9.39
N LYS A 55 3.30 -10.48 -10.34
CA LYS A 55 4.74 -10.27 -10.62
C LYS A 55 5.07 -8.84 -11.00
N GLU A 56 4.17 -8.12 -11.70
CA GLU A 56 4.44 -6.75 -12.11
C GLU A 56 4.49 -5.78 -10.93
N VAL A 57 3.69 -6.03 -9.87
CA VAL A 57 3.78 -5.27 -8.62
C VAL A 57 5.17 -5.43 -8.00
N VAL A 58 5.70 -6.65 -7.94
CA VAL A 58 7.05 -6.92 -7.42
C VAL A 58 8.11 -6.18 -8.24
N ASN A 59 8.02 -6.26 -9.57
CA ASN A 59 8.97 -5.57 -10.44
C ASN A 59 8.95 -4.04 -10.23
N LYS A 60 7.77 -3.45 -10.09
CA LYS A 60 7.61 -2.01 -9.84
C LYS A 60 8.14 -1.63 -8.44
N ALA A 61 7.85 -2.44 -7.42
CA ALA A 61 8.38 -2.21 -6.07
C ALA A 61 9.91 -2.27 -6.04
N ILE A 62 10.52 -3.23 -6.74
CA ILE A 62 11.98 -3.31 -6.89
C ILE A 62 12.52 -2.07 -7.62
N ALA A 63 11.86 -1.63 -8.70
CA ALA A 63 12.28 -0.44 -9.44
C ALA A 63 12.27 0.82 -8.57
N VAL A 64 11.23 1.02 -7.76
CA VAL A 64 11.16 2.12 -6.78
C VAL A 64 12.27 2.00 -5.73
N GLY A 65 12.48 0.79 -5.19
CA GLY A 65 13.55 0.53 -4.23
C GLY A 65 14.94 0.89 -4.79
N LEU A 66 15.24 0.50 -6.02
CA LEU A 66 16.50 0.84 -6.68
C LEU A 66 16.63 2.35 -6.93
N ALA A 67 15.55 3.00 -7.39
CA ALA A 67 15.52 4.44 -7.64
C ALA A 67 15.73 5.27 -6.35
N THR A 68 15.35 4.74 -5.21
CA THR A 68 15.48 5.37 -3.90
C THR A 68 16.66 4.85 -3.07
N ASN A 69 17.60 4.15 -3.73
CA ASN A 69 18.81 3.61 -3.11
C ASN A 69 18.54 2.67 -1.91
N CYS A 70 17.43 1.93 -1.95
CA CYS A 70 17.13 0.93 -0.94
C CYS A 70 17.88 -0.39 -1.17
N THR A 71 18.09 -1.11 -0.09
CA THR A 71 18.44 -2.53 -0.14
C THR A 71 17.20 -3.36 -0.45
N ILE A 72 17.28 -4.21 -1.50
CA ILE A 72 16.19 -5.12 -1.86
C ILE A 72 16.27 -6.38 -1.00
N THR A 73 15.19 -6.67 -0.28
CA THR A 73 15.09 -7.85 0.60
C THR A 73 14.86 -9.10 -0.25
N GLN A 74 15.78 -10.08 -0.16
CA GLN A 74 15.71 -11.32 -0.94
C GLN A 74 14.66 -12.31 -0.38
N ASN A 75 14.41 -12.27 0.93
CA ASN A 75 13.43 -13.09 1.61
C ASN A 75 12.40 -12.19 2.29
N CYS A 76 11.35 -11.85 1.56
CA CYS A 76 10.24 -11.07 2.08
C CYS A 76 8.98 -11.92 2.19
N LYS A 77 8.04 -11.52 3.05
CA LYS A 77 6.75 -12.19 3.23
C LYS A 77 5.67 -11.17 3.48
N PHE A 78 4.43 -11.61 3.29
CA PHE A 78 3.24 -10.85 3.63
C PHE A 78 2.72 -11.23 5.02
N ASP A 79 2.10 -10.27 5.65
CA ASP A 79 1.44 -10.36 6.93
C ASP A 79 0.00 -9.83 6.79
N ARG A 80 -0.88 -10.17 7.73
CA ARG A 80 -2.24 -9.64 7.77
C ARG A 80 -2.34 -8.52 8.79
N LYS A 81 -2.72 -7.32 8.33
CA LYS A 81 -3.08 -6.18 9.18
C LYS A 81 -4.57 -6.26 9.44
N ASN A 82 -4.96 -6.77 10.60
CA ASN A 82 -6.37 -6.99 10.93
C ASN A 82 -7.02 -5.71 11.44
N TYR A 83 -8.12 -5.32 10.80
CA TYR A 83 -8.98 -4.22 11.24
C TYR A 83 -10.37 -4.36 10.63
N PHE A 84 -11.38 -3.78 11.31
CA PHE A 84 -12.77 -3.82 10.87
C PHE A 84 -13.16 -2.44 10.37
N TYR A 85 -13.43 -2.34 9.07
CA TYR A 85 -13.92 -1.11 8.47
C TYR A 85 -14.82 -1.43 7.27
N PRO A 86 -15.83 -0.59 6.94
CA PRO A 86 -16.76 -0.87 5.84
C PRO A 86 -16.14 -1.07 4.48
N ASP A 87 -14.98 -0.46 4.21
CA ASP A 87 -14.23 -0.57 2.95
C ASP A 87 -13.33 -1.81 2.88
N ASN A 88 -13.30 -2.61 3.95
CA ASN A 88 -12.44 -3.78 4.05
C ASN A 88 -13.28 -5.05 4.27
N PRO A 89 -13.85 -5.66 3.22
CA PRO A 89 -14.81 -6.76 3.35
C PRO A 89 -14.23 -8.02 3.99
N GLN A 90 -12.93 -8.23 3.89
CA GLN A 90 -12.24 -9.39 4.48
C GLN A 90 -11.77 -9.16 5.93
N ASN A 91 -11.96 -7.94 6.47
CA ASN A 91 -11.54 -7.53 7.81
C ASN A 91 -10.02 -7.62 8.07
N TYR A 92 -9.22 -7.71 7.04
CA TYR A 92 -7.76 -7.58 7.09
C TYR A 92 -7.25 -7.02 5.76
N GLN A 93 -6.11 -6.39 5.81
CA GLN A 93 -5.33 -5.97 4.65
C GLN A 93 -4.06 -6.82 4.59
N ILE A 94 -3.74 -7.35 3.43
CA ILE A 94 -2.46 -8.03 3.22
C ILE A 94 -1.41 -6.96 2.98
N SER A 95 -0.38 -6.97 3.82
CA SER A 95 0.71 -6.00 3.83
C SER A 95 2.02 -6.68 4.20
N GLN A 96 3.09 -5.94 4.45
CA GLN A 96 4.38 -6.47 4.91
C GLN A 96 4.79 -5.71 6.17
N LEU A 97 4.79 -6.37 7.32
CA LEU A 97 5.16 -5.75 8.59
C LEU A 97 6.62 -6.03 8.98
N TYR A 98 7.04 -7.30 8.90
CA TYR A 98 8.35 -7.72 9.42
C TYR A 98 9.41 -7.89 8.34
N TYR A 99 9.01 -8.19 7.11
CA TYR A 99 9.90 -8.50 5.99
C TYR A 99 9.48 -7.71 4.74
N PRO A 100 9.61 -6.37 4.76
CA PRO A 100 9.27 -5.52 3.63
C PRO A 100 10.21 -5.78 2.45
N ILE A 101 9.74 -5.44 1.24
CA ILE A 101 10.49 -5.64 0.00
C ILE A 101 11.76 -4.80 -0.07
N CYS A 102 11.77 -3.60 0.53
CA CYS A 102 12.93 -2.70 0.51
C CYS A 102 13.20 -2.10 1.88
N ARG A 103 14.47 -1.83 2.17
CA ARG A 103 14.94 -1.22 3.42
C ARG A 103 16.07 -0.23 3.19
N ASP A 104 16.25 0.67 4.16
CA ASP A 104 17.44 1.50 4.32
C ASP A 104 17.78 2.35 3.09
N GLY A 105 16.76 2.94 2.46
CA GLY A 105 16.93 3.84 1.34
C GLY A 105 17.20 5.28 1.73
N LYS A 106 17.44 6.10 0.70
CA LYS A 106 17.59 7.55 0.85
C LYS A 106 17.25 8.28 -0.42
N VAL A 107 16.70 9.48 -0.27
CA VAL A 107 16.45 10.41 -1.37
C VAL A 107 17.24 11.70 -1.10
N GLU A 108 18.00 12.15 -2.10
CA GLU A 108 18.66 13.47 -2.03
C GLU A 108 17.64 14.56 -2.30
N ILE A 109 17.65 15.57 -1.46
CA ILE A 109 16.88 16.79 -1.61
C ILE A 109 17.80 17.99 -1.52
N GLU A 110 17.38 19.12 -2.07
CA GLU A 110 18.09 20.40 -1.92
C GLU A 110 17.18 21.38 -1.18
N VAL A 111 17.69 21.95 -0.09
CA VAL A 111 17.02 22.96 0.72
C VAL A 111 17.95 24.15 0.88
N ASP A 112 17.55 25.32 0.40
CA ASP A 112 18.34 26.55 0.46
C ASP A 112 19.76 26.40 -0.17
N GLY A 113 19.87 25.66 -1.27
CA GLY A 113 21.13 25.40 -1.96
C GLY A 113 22.04 24.35 -1.26
N VAL A 114 21.56 23.73 -0.19
CA VAL A 114 22.30 22.70 0.55
C VAL A 114 21.68 21.33 0.28
N LYS A 115 22.50 20.38 -0.16
CA LYS A 115 22.09 18.99 -0.36
C LYS A 115 21.91 18.29 0.97
N LYS A 116 20.76 17.63 1.13
CA LYS A 116 20.39 16.82 2.30
C LYS A 116 19.85 15.47 1.84
N TYR A 117 19.82 14.51 2.75
CA TYR A 117 19.23 13.21 2.49
C TYR A 117 18.04 12.97 3.43
N VAL A 118 16.91 12.59 2.83
CA VAL A 118 15.78 12.02 3.57
C VAL A 118 15.95 10.52 3.58
N ARG A 119 16.00 9.93 4.76
CA ARG A 119 16.12 8.48 4.93
C ARG A 119 14.77 7.82 4.70
N ILE A 120 14.77 6.73 3.95
CA ILE A 120 13.63 5.82 3.81
C ILE A 120 13.92 4.61 4.71
N HIS A 121 13.07 4.41 5.71
CA HIS A 121 13.21 3.29 6.64
C HIS A 121 12.90 1.98 5.92
N GLU A 122 11.75 1.93 5.25
CA GLU A 122 11.30 0.78 4.48
C GLU A 122 10.33 1.17 3.36
N ILE A 123 10.16 0.27 2.40
CA ILE A 123 9.08 0.27 1.43
C ILE A 123 8.45 -1.11 1.47
N HIS A 124 7.14 -1.19 1.60
CA HIS A 124 6.41 -2.43 1.59
C HIS A 124 5.31 -2.44 0.53
N MET A 125 4.90 -3.63 0.14
CA MET A 125 3.77 -3.85 -0.77
C MET A 125 2.53 -4.15 0.06
N GLU A 126 1.40 -3.58 -0.34
CA GLU A 126 0.11 -3.87 0.28
C GLU A 126 -1.01 -3.85 -0.76
N GLU A 127 -2.13 -4.45 -0.44
CA GLU A 127 -3.34 -4.28 -1.22
C GLU A 127 -4.00 -2.95 -0.86
N ASP A 128 -4.60 -2.29 -1.86
CA ASP A 128 -5.48 -1.15 -1.62
C ASP A 128 -6.86 -1.67 -1.21
N ALA A 129 -7.41 -1.15 -0.12
CA ALA A 129 -8.78 -1.43 0.29
C ALA A 129 -9.76 -0.62 -0.58
N GLY A 130 -11.03 -1.02 -0.57
CA GLY A 130 -12.08 -0.21 -1.17
C GLY A 130 -12.16 1.18 -0.53
N LYS A 131 -12.69 2.15 -1.25
CA LYS A 131 -12.89 3.52 -0.74
C LYS A 131 -14.34 3.74 -0.38
N LEU A 132 -14.58 4.21 0.83
CA LEU A 132 -15.88 4.67 1.26
C LEU A 132 -16.11 6.08 0.72
N VAL A 133 -17.11 6.23 -0.15
CA VAL A 133 -17.52 7.53 -0.68
C VAL A 133 -18.84 7.92 -0.07
N HIS A 134 -18.87 9.03 0.66
CA HIS A 134 -20.08 9.60 1.23
C HIS A 134 -20.77 10.51 0.22
N ASP A 135 -22.05 10.26 -0.03
CA ASP A 135 -22.88 11.18 -0.79
C ASP A 135 -23.27 12.36 0.11
N PRO A 136 -22.92 13.61 -0.29
CA PRO A 136 -23.16 14.79 0.56
C PRO A 136 -24.63 15.18 0.71
N TYR A 137 -25.54 14.57 -0.07
CA TYR A 137 -26.95 14.93 -0.09
C TYR A 137 -27.89 13.87 0.50
N THR A 138 -27.47 12.62 0.57
CA THR A 138 -28.34 11.49 0.94
C THR A 138 -27.91 10.76 2.19
N ASP A 139 -26.80 11.14 2.82
CA ASP A 139 -26.16 10.42 3.94
C ASP A 139 -25.84 8.95 3.63
N LEU A 140 -25.92 8.54 2.37
CA LEU A 140 -25.56 7.19 1.94
C LEU A 140 -24.07 7.09 1.70
N SER A 141 -23.53 5.94 2.04
CA SER A 141 -22.13 5.60 1.80
C SER A 141 -22.04 4.49 0.75
N LEU A 142 -21.23 4.72 -0.27
CA LEU A 142 -20.93 3.72 -1.29
C LEU A 142 -19.49 3.24 -1.09
N ILE A 143 -19.30 1.93 -1.15
CA ILE A 143 -17.97 1.31 -1.16
C ILE A 143 -17.62 1.00 -2.60
N HIS A 144 -16.52 1.59 -3.09
CA HIS A 144 -15.97 1.30 -4.40
C HIS A 144 -14.79 0.35 -4.21
N ILE A 145 -14.93 -0.86 -4.70
CA ILE A 145 -13.89 -1.89 -4.71
C ILE A 145 -13.50 -2.19 -6.16
#